data_e32c23233ce711ccca7732a2783f6e78
#
_entry.id   e32c23233ce711ccca7732a2783f6e78
#
_cell.length_a   1.000
_cell.length_b   1.000
_cell.length_c   1.000
_cell.angle_alpha   90.00
_cell.angle_beta   90.00
_cell.angle_gamma   90.00
#
_symmetry.space_group_name_H-M   'P 1'
#
loop_
_entity.id
_entity.type
_entity.pdbx_description
1 polymer ?
#
loop_
_entity_poly.entity_id
_entity_poly.type
_entity_poly.pdbx_seq_one_letter_code
_entity_poly.pdbx_strand_id
1 'polypeptide(L)'
;MLITGASSGLGAGMARLFAADGRNLVLTARRTDRLEELRAELAQAHPDVTVRTYALDVNDCDQVFAVFEQAAAELGHLDRVVVNAGLGKGARIGSGSFEANRQTAMTNFVAALAQCEAAMQHFYARRSGHLVVISSITAKRGMPGAITTYAATKAAVASLAEGIRADLVRKPHPDISVTTLMPGYIASEMNERVAHKVKFMVDTQTGCRAMVDAIEKEVAQAEVPAWPWKPLGLAIRHAPLPVVHRLL
;
A
#
# COMPACT_ATOMS: atom_id res chain seq x y z
N MET A 1 -3.20 14.80 0.68
CA MET A 1 -2.49 13.50 0.65
C MET A 1 -2.71 12.76 -0.66
N LEU A 2 -1.81 11.85 -1.07
CA LEU A 2 -1.90 11.07 -2.31
C LEU A 2 -2.03 9.57 -2.02
N ILE A 3 -2.93 8.87 -2.73
CA ILE A 3 -3.13 7.41 -2.61
C ILE A 3 -3.01 6.79 -4.00
N THR A 4 -2.06 5.87 -4.19
CA THR A 4 -1.93 5.12 -5.43
C THR A 4 -2.77 3.84 -5.42
N GLY A 5 -3.25 3.42 -6.60
CA GLY A 5 -4.14 2.25 -6.71
C GLY A 5 -5.51 2.47 -6.07
N ALA A 6 -6.02 3.70 -6.12
CA ALA A 6 -7.25 4.11 -5.42
C ALA A 6 -8.55 3.71 -6.13
N SER A 7 -8.50 3.09 -7.31
CA SER A 7 -9.71 2.73 -8.09
C SER A 7 -10.52 1.56 -7.52
N SER A 8 -10.01 0.85 -6.52
CA SER A 8 -10.73 -0.28 -5.88
C SER A 8 -10.08 -0.72 -4.57
N GLY A 9 -10.69 -1.70 -3.91
CA GLY A 9 -10.14 -2.41 -2.75
C GLY A 9 -9.68 -1.49 -1.62
N LEU A 10 -8.48 -1.74 -1.10
CA LEU A 10 -7.95 -1.00 0.05
C LEU A 10 -7.74 0.49 -0.24
N GLY A 11 -7.28 0.83 -1.46
CA GLY A 11 -7.07 2.23 -1.85
C GLY A 11 -8.35 3.04 -1.84
N ALA A 12 -9.43 2.53 -2.45
CA ALA A 12 -10.73 3.17 -2.43
C ALA A 12 -11.35 3.20 -1.02
N GLY A 13 -11.19 2.11 -0.25
CA GLY A 13 -11.68 2.05 1.13
C GLY A 13 -10.99 3.08 2.04
N MET A 14 -9.67 3.22 1.94
CA MET A 14 -8.93 4.25 2.68
C MET A 14 -9.32 5.66 2.23
N ALA A 15 -9.51 5.89 0.91
CA ALA A 15 -9.93 7.20 0.39
C ALA A 15 -11.26 7.67 1.00
N ARG A 16 -12.26 6.77 1.13
CA ARG A 16 -13.54 7.07 1.78
C ARG A 16 -13.37 7.49 3.24
N LEU A 17 -12.56 6.78 3.97
CA LEU A 17 -12.31 7.05 5.38
C LEU A 17 -11.55 8.37 5.59
N PHE A 18 -10.52 8.63 4.78
CA PHE A 18 -9.79 9.88 4.85
C PHE A 18 -10.63 11.09 4.42
N ALA A 19 -11.52 10.94 3.44
CA ALA A 19 -12.47 11.98 3.09
C ALA A 19 -13.44 12.27 4.25
N ALA A 20 -13.94 11.24 4.91
CA ALA A 20 -14.79 11.40 6.11
C ALA A 20 -14.05 12.09 7.27
N ASP A 21 -12.72 11.91 7.36
CA ASP A 21 -11.86 12.60 8.33
C ASP A 21 -11.42 14.02 7.83
N GLY A 22 -12.04 14.55 6.75
CA GLY A 22 -11.81 15.90 6.22
C GLY A 22 -10.48 16.09 5.47
N ARG A 23 -9.84 15.01 5.00
CA ARG A 23 -8.55 15.08 4.29
C ARG A 23 -8.74 15.36 2.80
N ASN A 24 -8.02 16.34 2.25
CA ASN A 24 -7.93 16.55 0.80
C ASN A 24 -7.14 15.41 0.15
N LEU A 25 -7.64 14.91 -0.99
CA LEU A 25 -7.16 13.69 -1.62
C LEU A 25 -6.69 13.89 -3.05
N VAL A 26 -5.61 13.23 -3.37
CA VAL A 26 -5.20 12.90 -4.74
C VAL A 26 -5.32 11.39 -4.90
N LEU A 27 -6.13 10.95 -5.83
CA LEU A 27 -6.39 9.54 -6.10
C LEU A 27 -5.81 9.18 -7.47
N THR A 28 -4.95 8.16 -7.50
CA THR A 28 -4.32 7.75 -8.75
C THR A 28 -4.54 6.27 -9.07
N ALA A 29 -4.82 5.97 -10.32
CA ALA A 29 -4.92 4.60 -10.85
C ALA A 29 -4.97 4.61 -12.38
N ARG A 30 -4.92 3.42 -13.00
CA ARG A 30 -5.11 3.25 -14.45
C ARG A 30 -6.57 3.33 -14.88
N ARG A 31 -7.52 2.89 -14.02
CA ARG A 31 -8.96 2.90 -14.26
C ARG A 31 -9.53 4.26 -13.87
N THR A 32 -9.48 5.18 -14.81
CA THR A 32 -9.91 6.58 -14.60
C THR A 32 -11.41 6.72 -14.40
N ASP A 33 -12.21 5.90 -15.09
CA ASP A 33 -13.65 5.80 -14.91
C ASP A 33 -14.03 5.57 -13.43
N ARG A 34 -13.41 4.58 -12.80
CA ARG A 34 -13.64 4.27 -11.38
C ARG A 34 -13.10 5.34 -10.42
N LEU A 35 -12.04 6.05 -10.82
CA LEU A 35 -11.55 7.18 -10.03
C LEU A 35 -12.56 8.34 -10.06
N GLU A 36 -13.15 8.62 -11.21
CA GLU A 36 -14.16 9.67 -11.34
C GLU A 36 -15.46 9.32 -10.61
N GLU A 37 -15.90 8.07 -10.65
CA GLU A 37 -17.03 7.58 -9.84
C GLU A 37 -16.75 7.80 -8.35
N LEU A 38 -15.57 7.40 -7.85
CA LEU A 38 -15.19 7.59 -6.46
C LEU A 38 -15.06 9.08 -6.11
N ARG A 39 -14.49 9.89 -6.99
CA ARG A 39 -14.40 11.35 -6.79
C ARG A 39 -15.79 11.98 -6.66
N ALA A 40 -16.73 11.61 -7.53
CA ALA A 40 -18.11 12.11 -7.48
C ALA A 40 -18.82 11.68 -6.18
N GLU A 41 -18.67 10.42 -5.77
CA GLU A 41 -19.18 9.90 -4.50
C GLU A 41 -18.65 10.71 -3.32
N LEU A 42 -17.32 10.92 -3.25
CA LEU A 42 -16.69 11.64 -2.16
C LEU A 42 -17.05 13.14 -2.13
N ALA A 43 -17.14 13.79 -3.29
CA ALA A 43 -17.55 15.18 -3.39
C ALA A 43 -19.01 15.39 -2.94
N GLN A 44 -19.88 14.42 -3.20
CA GLN A 44 -21.26 14.48 -2.71
C GLN A 44 -21.36 14.26 -1.20
N ALA A 45 -20.59 13.30 -0.66
CA ALA A 45 -20.64 12.95 0.76
C ALA A 45 -19.88 13.96 1.64
N HIS A 46 -18.83 14.59 1.11
CA HIS A 46 -17.92 15.46 1.84
C HIS A 46 -17.58 16.71 1.00
N PRO A 47 -18.50 17.67 0.84
CA PRO A 47 -18.36 18.81 -0.07
C PRO A 47 -17.20 19.75 0.27
N ASP A 48 -16.74 19.73 1.52
CA ASP A 48 -15.60 20.55 1.98
C ASP A 48 -14.23 19.89 1.67
N VAL A 49 -14.23 18.66 1.15
CA VAL A 49 -13.01 17.92 0.82
C VAL A 49 -12.67 18.08 -0.66
N THR A 50 -11.47 18.54 -0.95
CA THR A 50 -10.97 18.57 -2.33
C THR A 50 -10.47 17.19 -2.73
N VAL A 51 -11.05 16.62 -3.80
CA VAL A 51 -10.60 15.35 -4.39
C VAL A 51 -10.14 15.58 -5.83
N ARG A 52 -8.88 15.23 -6.11
CA ARG A 52 -8.28 15.26 -7.46
C ARG A 52 -7.98 13.83 -7.90
N THR A 53 -8.08 13.58 -9.20
CA THR A 53 -7.82 12.27 -9.81
C THR A 53 -6.81 12.40 -10.94
N TYR A 54 -5.89 11.44 -11.03
CA TYR A 54 -4.92 11.36 -12.12
C TYR A 54 -4.83 9.94 -12.67
N ALA A 55 -4.81 9.82 -13.99
CA ALA A 55 -4.42 8.58 -14.63
C ALA A 55 -2.95 8.28 -14.31
N LEU A 56 -2.66 7.10 -13.78
CA LEU A 56 -1.29 6.70 -13.48
C LEU A 56 -1.14 5.19 -13.64
N ASP A 57 -0.26 4.77 -14.54
CA ASP A 57 0.34 3.44 -14.45
C ASP A 57 1.63 3.56 -13.63
N VAL A 58 1.63 3.01 -12.42
CA VAL A 58 2.81 3.05 -11.54
C VAL A 58 4.03 2.33 -12.12
N ASN A 59 3.88 1.50 -13.17
CA ASN A 59 5.00 0.87 -13.87
C ASN A 59 5.71 1.83 -14.84
N ASP A 60 5.09 2.95 -15.18
CA ASP A 60 5.74 4.07 -15.87
C ASP A 60 6.36 4.99 -14.80
N CYS A 61 7.65 4.79 -14.56
CA CYS A 61 8.35 5.54 -13.51
C CYS A 61 8.40 7.04 -13.80
N ASP A 62 8.54 7.46 -15.06
CA ASP A 62 8.58 8.88 -15.43
C ASP A 62 7.21 9.53 -15.16
N GLN A 63 6.13 8.82 -15.47
CA GLN A 63 4.77 9.25 -15.14
C GLN A 63 4.56 9.37 -13.63
N VAL A 64 5.15 8.49 -12.82
CA VAL A 64 5.09 8.59 -11.34
C VAL A 64 5.63 9.94 -10.88
N PHE A 65 6.85 10.30 -11.29
CA PHE A 65 7.45 11.58 -10.90
C PHE A 65 6.63 12.77 -11.37
N ALA A 66 6.20 12.78 -12.65
CA ALA A 66 5.40 13.85 -13.22
C ALA A 66 4.05 14.05 -12.49
N VAL A 67 3.33 12.98 -12.19
CA VAL A 67 2.03 13.04 -11.49
C VAL A 67 2.20 13.49 -10.05
N PHE A 68 3.26 13.07 -9.35
CA PHE A 68 3.51 13.50 -7.97
C PHE A 68 3.86 14.98 -7.90
N GLU A 69 4.68 15.48 -8.84
CA GLU A 69 4.99 16.89 -8.94
C GLU A 69 3.74 17.74 -9.27
N GLN A 70 2.94 17.32 -10.26
CA GLN A 70 1.69 17.99 -10.62
C GLN A 70 0.72 18.03 -9.42
N ALA A 71 0.54 16.92 -8.72
CA ALA A 71 -0.32 16.84 -7.54
C ALA A 71 0.16 17.76 -6.41
N ALA A 72 1.46 17.83 -6.18
CA ALA A 72 2.04 18.74 -5.21
C ALA A 72 1.83 20.20 -5.58
N ALA A 73 2.00 20.57 -6.86
CA ALA A 73 1.78 21.92 -7.36
C ALA A 73 0.31 22.34 -7.21
N GLU A 74 -0.65 21.49 -7.57
CA GLU A 74 -2.09 21.80 -7.53
C GLU A 74 -2.67 21.91 -6.11
N LEU A 75 -2.16 21.11 -5.17
CA LEU A 75 -2.58 21.15 -3.76
C LEU A 75 -1.68 22.05 -2.89
N GLY A 76 -0.66 22.66 -3.48
CA GLY A 76 0.37 23.41 -2.77
C GLY A 76 1.43 22.52 -2.13
N HIS A 77 1.09 21.31 -1.69
CA HIS A 77 2.02 20.32 -1.15
C HIS A 77 1.36 18.96 -0.94
N LEU A 78 2.18 17.94 -0.74
CA LEU A 78 1.76 16.61 -0.31
C LEU A 78 2.24 16.36 1.13
N ASP A 79 1.32 16.21 2.08
CA ASP A 79 1.65 15.88 3.47
C ASP A 79 1.89 14.40 3.66
N ARG A 80 1.17 13.58 2.92
CA ARG A 80 1.19 12.12 3.04
C ARG A 80 1.06 11.46 1.67
N VAL A 81 1.86 10.42 1.45
CA VAL A 81 1.78 9.56 0.26
C VAL A 81 1.59 8.13 0.71
N VAL A 82 0.52 7.49 0.21
CA VAL A 82 0.21 6.07 0.45
C VAL A 82 0.57 5.27 -0.81
N VAL A 83 1.70 4.58 -0.76
CA VAL A 83 2.18 3.65 -1.78
C VAL A 83 1.41 2.34 -1.62
N ASN A 84 0.22 2.29 -2.26
CA ASN A 84 -0.72 1.20 -2.11
C ASN A 84 -0.88 0.35 -3.39
N ALA A 85 -0.63 0.93 -4.57
CA ALA A 85 -0.75 0.18 -5.83
C ALA A 85 0.01 -1.15 -5.79
N GLY A 86 -0.66 -2.22 -6.16
CA GLY A 86 -0.06 -3.55 -6.10
C GLY A 86 -0.81 -4.57 -6.94
N LEU A 87 -0.15 -5.68 -7.21
CA LEU A 87 -0.63 -6.76 -8.06
C LEU A 87 -0.49 -8.11 -7.33
N GLY A 88 -1.59 -8.87 -7.28
CA GLY A 88 -1.66 -10.20 -6.66
C GLY A 88 -1.51 -11.36 -7.66
N LYS A 89 -0.94 -11.12 -8.85
CA LYS A 89 -0.63 -12.18 -9.82
C LYS A 89 0.58 -12.97 -9.38
N GLY A 90 0.68 -14.21 -9.84
CA GLY A 90 1.86 -15.03 -9.67
C GLY A 90 1.64 -16.43 -10.16
N ALA A 91 2.74 -17.14 -10.31
CA ALA A 91 2.76 -18.54 -10.66
C ALA A 91 3.88 -19.24 -9.89
N ARG A 92 3.74 -20.55 -9.72
CA ARG A 92 4.80 -21.37 -9.10
C ARG A 92 6.11 -21.19 -9.89
N ILE A 93 7.19 -20.96 -9.18
CA ILE A 93 8.52 -20.87 -9.80
C ILE A 93 8.83 -22.20 -10.50
N GLY A 94 9.30 -22.10 -11.74
CA GLY A 94 9.57 -23.27 -12.61
C GLY A 94 8.35 -23.80 -13.35
N SER A 95 7.18 -23.11 -13.31
CA SER A 95 5.97 -23.53 -14.07
C SER A 95 5.89 -22.99 -15.51
N GLY A 96 6.91 -22.27 -15.98
CA GLY A 96 6.91 -21.64 -17.31
C GLY A 96 6.15 -20.31 -17.37
N SER A 97 5.56 -19.85 -16.29
CA SER A 97 4.76 -18.62 -16.24
C SER A 97 5.56 -17.42 -15.69
N PHE A 98 6.77 -17.20 -16.18
CA PHE A 98 7.68 -16.16 -15.74
C PHE A 98 7.06 -14.76 -15.82
N GLU A 99 6.27 -14.49 -16.87
CA GLU A 99 5.68 -13.15 -17.09
C GLU A 99 4.74 -12.72 -15.98
N ALA A 100 3.94 -13.64 -15.40
CA ALA A 100 3.08 -13.32 -14.26
C ALA A 100 3.89 -12.90 -13.01
N ASN A 101 5.00 -13.58 -12.78
CA ASN A 101 5.92 -13.27 -11.69
C ASN A 101 6.67 -11.95 -11.95
N ARG A 102 7.12 -11.71 -13.20
CA ARG A 102 7.78 -10.48 -13.61
C ARG A 102 6.87 -9.27 -13.41
N GLN A 103 5.61 -9.33 -13.87
CA GLN A 103 4.64 -8.25 -13.66
C GLN A 103 4.45 -7.93 -12.18
N THR A 104 4.35 -8.95 -11.34
CA THR A 104 4.24 -8.77 -9.89
C THR A 104 5.49 -8.11 -9.30
N ALA A 105 6.68 -8.52 -9.71
CA ALA A 105 7.93 -7.92 -9.25
C ALA A 105 8.05 -6.45 -9.67
N MET A 106 7.74 -6.14 -10.93
CA MET A 106 7.78 -4.78 -11.45
C MET A 106 6.79 -3.87 -10.71
N THR A 107 5.53 -4.28 -10.58
CA THR A 107 4.50 -3.44 -9.95
C THR A 107 4.70 -3.30 -8.44
N ASN A 108 4.99 -4.40 -7.74
CA ASN A 108 5.01 -4.39 -6.27
C ASN A 108 6.34 -3.90 -5.69
N PHE A 109 7.42 -3.93 -6.45
CA PHE A 109 8.73 -3.49 -5.93
C PHE A 109 9.32 -2.34 -6.75
N VAL A 110 9.56 -2.50 -8.04
CA VAL A 110 10.22 -1.45 -8.84
C VAL A 110 9.35 -0.19 -8.91
N ALA A 111 8.07 -0.34 -9.22
CA ALA A 111 7.14 0.79 -9.22
C ALA A 111 6.91 1.39 -7.82
N ALA A 112 6.91 0.56 -6.77
CA ALA A 112 6.83 1.07 -5.40
C ALA A 112 8.08 1.85 -5.00
N LEU A 113 9.27 1.43 -5.44
CA LEU A 113 10.53 2.16 -5.24
C LEU A 113 10.44 3.55 -5.90
N ALA A 114 9.99 3.66 -7.15
CA ALA A 114 9.81 4.95 -7.83
C ALA A 114 8.85 5.87 -7.07
N GLN A 115 7.74 5.34 -6.55
CA GLN A 115 6.78 6.10 -5.75
C GLN A 115 7.38 6.57 -4.41
N CYS A 116 8.18 5.72 -3.73
CA CYS A 116 8.88 6.11 -2.52
C CYS A 116 9.91 7.22 -2.81
N GLU A 117 10.67 7.09 -3.89
CA GLU A 117 11.66 8.08 -4.33
C GLU A 117 10.98 9.43 -4.59
N ALA A 118 9.92 9.46 -5.42
CA ALA A 118 9.17 10.67 -5.72
C ALA A 118 8.59 11.33 -4.46
N ALA A 119 8.00 10.55 -3.55
CA ALA A 119 7.46 11.05 -2.30
C ALA A 119 8.56 11.64 -1.40
N MET A 120 9.68 10.94 -1.23
CA MET A 120 10.77 11.37 -0.36
C MET A 120 11.49 12.60 -0.89
N GLN A 121 11.58 12.81 -2.21
CA GLN A 121 12.09 14.06 -2.80
C GLN A 121 11.26 15.27 -2.32
N HIS A 122 9.93 15.17 -2.38
CA HIS A 122 9.04 16.22 -1.87
C HIS A 122 9.17 16.43 -0.36
N PHE A 123 9.24 15.34 0.41
CA PHE A 123 9.32 15.42 1.87
C PHE A 123 10.66 16.00 2.34
N TYR A 124 11.78 15.62 1.72
CA TYR A 124 13.09 16.19 2.04
C TYR A 124 13.18 17.68 1.67
N ALA A 125 12.67 18.08 0.51
CA ALA A 125 12.62 19.48 0.09
C ALA A 125 11.80 20.33 1.07
N ARG A 126 10.66 19.81 1.52
CA ARG A 126 9.77 20.48 2.47
C ARG A 126 10.18 20.31 3.93
N ARG A 127 11.02 19.33 4.25
CA ARG A 127 11.43 18.89 5.60
C ARG A 127 10.28 18.35 6.44
N SER A 128 9.18 17.95 5.84
CA SER A 128 8.03 17.33 6.51
C SER A 128 7.25 16.44 5.55
N GLY A 129 6.65 15.37 6.08
CA GLY A 129 5.80 14.48 5.31
C GLY A 129 5.69 13.09 5.92
N HIS A 130 4.71 12.33 5.44
CA HIS A 130 4.47 10.97 5.90
C HIS A 130 4.41 9.98 4.73
N LEU A 131 5.40 9.12 4.62
CA LEU A 131 5.42 8.00 3.67
C LEU A 131 4.73 6.79 4.28
N VAL A 132 3.71 6.27 3.60
CA VAL A 132 3.03 5.03 3.99
C VAL A 132 3.23 3.97 2.91
N VAL A 133 3.80 2.83 3.28
CA VAL A 133 4.06 1.71 2.35
C VAL A 133 3.18 0.52 2.72
N ILE A 134 2.36 0.06 1.77
CA ILE A 134 1.48 -1.10 1.97
C ILE A 134 2.23 -2.38 1.56
N SER A 135 2.71 -3.08 2.58
CA SER A 135 3.31 -4.40 2.46
C SER A 135 2.23 -5.52 2.58
N SER A 136 2.48 -6.57 3.31
CA SER A 136 1.54 -7.67 3.59
C SER A 136 2.05 -8.52 4.76
N ILE A 137 1.16 -9.23 5.42
CA ILE A 137 1.52 -10.25 6.41
C ILE A 137 2.41 -11.35 5.79
N THR A 138 2.27 -11.61 4.48
CA THR A 138 3.10 -12.56 3.74
C THR A 138 4.57 -12.14 3.62
N ALA A 139 4.88 -10.86 3.89
CA ALA A 139 6.26 -10.36 3.93
C ALA A 139 7.08 -10.96 5.08
N LYS A 140 6.44 -11.52 6.10
CA LYS A 140 7.12 -12.09 7.27
C LYS A 140 7.93 -13.33 6.94
N ARG A 141 7.61 -14.03 5.84
CA ARG A 141 8.29 -15.25 5.42
C ARG A 141 8.06 -15.58 3.95
N GLY A 142 8.94 -16.39 3.36
CA GLY A 142 8.71 -16.98 2.03
C GLY A 142 7.44 -17.83 2.00
N MET A 143 6.59 -17.59 1.02
CA MET A 143 5.32 -18.28 0.81
C MET A 143 5.39 -19.20 -0.41
N PRO A 144 4.66 -20.32 -0.43
CA PRO A 144 4.74 -21.29 -1.52
C PRO A 144 3.85 -20.94 -2.71
N GLY A 145 4.11 -21.60 -3.84
CA GLY A 145 3.22 -21.64 -4.99
C GLY A 145 3.12 -20.31 -5.73
N ALA A 146 1.92 -19.91 -6.09
CA ALA A 146 1.68 -18.69 -6.86
C ALA A 146 1.99 -17.39 -6.10
N ILE A 147 2.03 -17.42 -4.77
CA ILE A 147 2.29 -16.24 -3.95
C ILE A 147 3.76 -16.06 -3.56
N THR A 148 4.67 -16.92 -4.04
CA THR A 148 6.11 -16.84 -3.72
C THR A 148 6.69 -15.48 -4.11
N THR A 149 6.49 -15.05 -5.36
CA THR A 149 6.99 -13.75 -5.84
C THR A 149 6.31 -12.60 -5.14
N TYR A 150 4.99 -12.67 -4.92
CA TYR A 150 4.25 -11.66 -4.18
C TYR A 150 4.84 -11.46 -2.78
N ALA A 151 5.02 -12.53 -2.01
CA ALA A 151 5.58 -12.46 -0.67
C ALA A 151 7.00 -11.85 -0.67
N ALA A 152 7.83 -12.26 -1.62
CA ALA A 152 9.18 -11.70 -1.78
C ALA A 152 9.15 -10.19 -2.07
N THR A 153 8.26 -9.72 -2.97
CA THR A 153 8.12 -8.29 -3.26
C THR A 153 7.61 -7.49 -2.06
N LYS A 154 6.68 -8.06 -1.28
CA LYS A 154 6.16 -7.42 -0.07
C LYS A 154 7.20 -7.38 1.07
N ALA A 155 8.08 -8.36 1.14
CA ALA A 155 9.25 -8.31 2.04
C ALA A 155 10.25 -7.22 1.59
N ALA A 156 10.50 -7.12 0.28
CA ALA A 156 11.41 -6.12 -0.28
C ALA A 156 10.95 -4.69 0.02
N VAL A 157 9.66 -4.35 -0.18
CA VAL A 157 9.17 -2.99 0.13
C VAL A 157 9.13 -2.71 1.63
N ALA A 158 8.92 -3.72 2.48
CA ALA A 158 9.01 -3.55 3.92
C ALA A 158 10.44 -3.22 4.36
N SER A 159 11.43 -3.90 3.79
CA SER A 159 12.85 -3.63 4.02
C SER A 159 13.28 -2.27 3.46
N LEU A 160 12.78 -1.88 2.28
CA LEU A 160 13.00 -0.54 1.72
C LEU A 160 12.51 0.55 2.69
N ALA A 161 11.28 0.44 3.16
CA ALA A 161 10.70 1.40 4.11
C ALA A 161 11.47 1.44 5.44
N GLU A 162 11.99 0.31 5.91
CA GLU A 162 12.85 0.25 7.10
C GLU A 162 14.19 0.97 6.85
N GLY A 163 14.80 0.79 5.67
CA GLY A 163 16.01 1.51 5.26
C GLY A 163 15.82 3.02 5.23
N ILE A 164 14.70 3.50 4.67
CA ILE A 164 14.36 4.94 4.68
C ILE A 164 14.22 5.45 6.12
N ARG A 165 13.57 4.71 7.03
CA ARG A 165 13.51 5.08 8.46
C ARG A 165 14.90 5.15 9.10
N ALA A 166 15.79 4.21 8.78
CA ALA A 166 17.16 4.22 9.29
C ALA A 166 17.96 5.46 8.83
N ASP A 167 17.73 5.91 7.60
CA ASP A 167 18.35 7.15 7.10
C ASP A 167 17.82 8.39 7.85
N LEU A 168 16.53 8.44 8.18
CA LEU A 168 15.94 9.53 8.99
C LEU A 168 16.48 9.56 10.42
N VAL A 169 16.83 8.39 11.00
CA VAL A 169 17.53 8.33 12.31
C VAL A 169 18.97 8.86 12.19
N ARG A 170 19.68 8.51 11.12
CA ARG A 170 21.06 8.98 10.87
C ARG A 170 21.16 10.48 10.60
N LYS A 171 20.20 11.02 9.85
CA LYS A 171 20.09 12.45 9.54
C LYS A 171 18.70 12.90 9.97
N PRO A 172 18.54 13.37 11.21
CA PRO A 172 17.21 13.63 11.76
C PRO A 172 16.41 14.64 10.94
N HIS A 173 15.23 14.19 10.52
CA HIS A 173 14.17 15.00 9.96
C HIS A 173 12.92 14.72 10.81
N PRO A 174 12.74 15.40 11.95
CA PRO A 174 11.75 15.04 12.96
C PRO A 174 10.31 15.09 12.45
N ASP A 175 10.04 15.89 11.41
CA ASP A 175 8.73 16.04 10.82
C ASP A 175 8.50 15.13 9.60
N ILE A 176 9.41 14.18 9.34
CA ILE A 176 9.23 13.14 8.33
C ILE A 176 9.06 11.79 9.00
N SER A 177 7.94 11.13 8.72
CA SER A 177 7.63 9.81 9.24
C SER A 177 7.47 8.78 8.12
N VAL A 178 7.69 7.49 8.45
CA VAL A 178 7.52 6.36 7.51
C VAL A 178 6.78 5.24 8.21
N THR A 179 5.60 4.91 7.72
CA THR A 179 4.77 3.80 8.20
C THR A 179 4.80 2.63 7.22
N THR A 180 5.05 1.42 7.71
CA THR A 180 4.88 0.18 6.95
C THR A 180 3.68 -0.57 7.47
N LEU A 181 2.63 -0.74 6.65
CA LEU A 181 1.49 -1.57 7.00
C LEU A 181 1.64 -2.97 6.41
N MET A 182 1.33 -3.96 7.21
CA MET A 182 1.29 -5.37 6.82
C MET A 182 -0.15 -5.90 6.96
N PRO A 183 -1.03 -5.61 5.98
CA PRO A 183 -2.38 -6.15 6.01
C PRO A 183 -2.38 -7.67 6.02
N GLY A 184 -3.27 -8.23 6.84
CA GLY A 184 -3.69 -9.61 6.72
C GLY A 184 -4.64 -9.78 5.54
N TYR A 185 -5.51 -10.77 5.60
CA TYR A 185 -6.51 -10.96 4.56
C TYR A 185 -7.70 -10.01 4.80
N ILE A 186 -7.83 -9.03 3.91
CA ILE A 186 -8.95 -8.08 3.87
C ILE A 186 -9.68 -8.29 2.55
N ALA A 187 -10.99 -8.40 2.59
CA ALA A 187 -11.82 -8.61 1.40
C ALA A 187 -11.57 -7.49 0.37
N SER A 188 -11.24 -7.88 -0.86
CA SER A 188 -10.94 -6.98 -1.97
C SER A 188 -11.00 -7.73 -3.30
N GLU A 189 -11.10 -7.03 -4.43
CA GLU A 189 -11.04 -7.63 -5.77
C GLU A 189 -9.82 -8.57 -5.93
N MET A 190 -8.69 -8.24 -5.31
CA MET A 190 -7.46 -9.05 -5.36
C MET A 190 -7.66 -10.44 -4.73
N ASN A 191 -8.51 -10.55 -3.72
CA ASN A 191 -8.69 -11.75 -2.91
C ASN A 191 -10.00 -12.52 -3.20
N GLU A 192 -10.86 -12.04 -4.10
CA GLU A 192 -12.17 -12.65 -4.38
C GLU A 192 -12.09 -14.15 -4.69
N ARG A 193 -11.11 -14.56 -5.51
CA ARG A 193 -10.94 -15.96 -5.93
C ARG A 193 -10.53 -16.91 -4.80
N VAL A 194 -10.01 -16.38 -3.72
CA VAL A 194 -9.50 -17.17 -2.58
C VAL A 194 -10.28 -16.91 -1.29
N ALA A 195 -11.26 -16.01 -1.31
CA ALA A 195 -12.00 -15.58 -0.12
C ALA A 195 -12.58 -16.74 0.69
N HIS A 196 -13.12 -17.77 0.00
CA HIS A 196 -13.73 -18.94 0.64
C HIS A 196 -12.71 -19.92 1.27
N LYS A 197 -11.41 -19.75 0.99
CA LYS A 197 -10.34 -20.65 1.48
C LYS A 197 -9.51 -20.03 2.60
N VAL A 198 -9.69 -18.74 2.84
CA VAL A 198 -8.83 -17.99 3.75
C VAL A 198 -9.49 -17.83 5.10
N LYS A 199 -8.78 -18.26 6.15
CA LYS A 199 -9.20 -18.04 7.53
C LYS A 199 -8.89 -16.60 7.97
N PHE A 200 -9.75 -16.06 8.85
CA PHE A 200 -9.58 -14.73 9.45
C PHE A 200 -9.61 -13.56 8.44
N MET A 201 -10.29 -13.73 7.31
CA MET A 201 -10.57 -12.61 6.42
C MET A 201 -11.55 -11.65 7.09
N VAL A 202 -11.23 -10.37 7.09
CA VAL A 202 -12.14 -9.30 7.53
C VAL A 202 -12.74 -8.60 6.31
N ASP A 203 -13.88 -7.94 6.51
CA ASP A 203 -14.46 -7.09 5.47
C ASP A 203 -13.56 -5.87 5.16
N THR A 204 -13.83 -5.25 4.01
CA THR A 204 -13.04 -4.10 3.52
C THR A 204 -13.10 -2.92 4.49
N GLN A 205 -14.27 -2.64 5.08
CA GLN A 205 -14.46 -1.49 5.96
C GLN A 205 -13.65 -1.65 7.25
N THR A 206 -13.76 -2.79 7.92
CA THR A 206 -13.00 -3.13 9.13
C THR A 206 -11.50 -3.07 8.87
N GLY A 207 -11.06 -3.67 7.75
CA GLY A 207 -9.64 -3.67 7.37
C GLY A 207 -9.09 -2.29 7.08
N CYS A 208 -9.80 -1.49 6.28
CA CYS A 208 -9.39 -0.13 5.95
C CYS A 208 -9.42 0.80 7.18
N ARG A 209 -10.38 0.66 8.10
CA ARG A 209 -10.39 1.42 9.35
C ARG A 209 -9.13 1.13 10.17
N ALA A 210 -8.78 -0.13 10.35
CA ALA A 210 -7.55 -0.50 11.06
C ALA A 210 -6.28 0.05 10.38
N MET A 211 -6.27 0.12 9.03
CA MET A 211 -5.17 0.73 8.29
C MET A 211 -5.11 2.24 8.53
N VAL A 212 -6.23 2.94 8.39
CA VAL A 212 -6.31 4.41 8.60
C VAL A 212 -5.92 4.77 10.02
N ASP A 213 -6.42 4.05 11.03
CA ASP A 213 -6.08 4.27 12.43
C ASP A 213 -4.56 4.12 12.71
N ALA A 214 -3.90 3.16 12.06
CA ALA A 214 -2.46 2.97 12.17
C ALA A 214 -1.68 4.07 11.42
N ILE A 215 -2.17 4.52 10.27
CA ILE A 215 -1.60 5.63 9.49
C ILE A 215 -1.70 6.95 10.27
N GLU A 216 -2.86 7.26 10.85
CA GLU A 216 -3.05 8.50 11.61
C GLU A 216 -2.18 8.55 12.89
N LYS A 217 -1.86 7.39 13.46
CA LYS A 217 -0.92 7.27 14.59
C LYS A 217 0.56 7.29 14.17
N GLU A 218 0.83 7.33 12.89
CA GLU A 218 2.18 7.34 12.30
C GLU A 218 3.11 6.25 12.87
N VAL A 219 2.55 5.07 13.13
CA VAL A 219 3.33 3.96 13.68
C VAL A 219 4.40 3.50 12.68
N ALA A 220 5.60 3.18 13.16
CA ALA A 220 6.67 2.73 12.28
C ALA A 220 6.31 1.47 11.49
N GLN A 221 5.59 0.52 12.12
CA GLN A 221 5.11 -0.70 11.49
C GLN A 221 3.90 -1.26 12.23
N ALA A 222 2.92 -1.81 11.48
CA ALA A 222 1.78 -2.52 12.06
C ALA A 222 1.29 -3.67 11.17
N GLU A 223 0.90 -4.77 11.80
CA GLU A 223 0.02 -5.79 11.23
C GLU A 223 -1.44 -5.33 11.41
N VAL A 224 -2.21 -5.30 10.34
CA VAL A 224 -3.57 -4.74 10.35
C VAL A 224 -4.61 -5.68 9.74
N PRO A 225 -5.73 -5.92 10.45
CA PRO A 225 -5.98 -5.56 11.85
C PRO A 225 -5.01 -6.29 12.80
N ALA A 226 -4.75 -5.71 13.99
CA ALA A 226 -3.77 -6.28 14.90
C ALA A 226 -4.13 -7.71 15.34
N TRP A 227 -5.41 -7.97 15.62
CA TRP A 227 -5.91 -9.32 15.87
C TRP A 227 -6.59 -9.87 14.61
N PRO A 228 -6.29 -11.10 14.19
CA PRO A 228 -5.32 -12.04 14.79
C PRO A 228 -3.91 -11.91 14.19
N TRP A 229 -3.64 -10.90 13.33
CA TRP A 229 -2.45 -10.88 12.47
C TRP A 229 -1.15 -10.60 13.19
N LYS A 230 -1.16 -9.86 14.31
CA LYS A 230 0.05 -9.62 15.10
C LYS A 230 0.63 -10.93 15.71
N PRO A 231 -0.13 -11.74 16.47
CA PRO A 231 0.37 -13.02 16.96
C PRO A 231 0.64 -14.04 15.84
N LEU A 232 -0.21 -14.10 14.80
CA LEU A 232 0.03 -14.98 13.66
C LEU A 232 1.29 -14.58 12.89
N GLY A 233 1.54 -13.29 12.67
CA GLY A 233 2.73 -12.80 12.01
C GLY A 233 4.01 -13.19 12.74
N LEU A 234 3.99 -13.15 14.08
CA LEU A 234 5.11 -13.62 14.89
C LEU A 234 5.30 -15.15 14.73
N ALA A 235 4.20 -15.91 14.76
CA ALA A 235 4.25 -17.35 14.55
C ALA A 235 4.77 -17.70 13.14
N ILE A 236 4.25 -17.03 12.09
CA ILE A 236 4.70 -17.22 10.70
C ILE A 236 6.21 -16.95 10.58
N ARG A 237 6.72 -15.91 11.23
CA ARG A 237 8.14 -15.54 11.17
C ARG A 237 9.06 -16.59 11.75
N HIS A 238 8.68 -17.24 12.84
CA HIS A 238 9.57 -18.10 13.64
C HIS A 238 9.28 -19.61 13.53
N ALA A 239 8.06 -20.00 13.14
CA ALA A 239 7.71 -21.40 13.03
C ALA A 239 8.47 -22.12 11.89
N PRO A 240 8.77 -23.43 12.01
CA PRO A 240 9.31 -24.23 10.91
C PRO A 240 8.40 -24.21 9.67
N LEU A 241 8.99 -24.27 8.46
CA LEU A 241 8.24 -24.22 7.19
C LEU A 241 7.06 -25.20 7.13
N PRO A 242 7.18 -26.47 7.54
CA PRO A 242 6.05 -27.40 7.50
C PRO A 242 4.86 -26.98 8.38
N VAL A 243 5.12 -26.26 9.48
CA VAL A 243 4.08 -25.75 10.37
C VAL A 243 3.39 -24.54 9.71
N VAL A 244 4.14 -23.63 9.13
CA VAL A 244 3.60 -22.46 8.42
C VAL A 244 2.67 -22.90 7.29
N HIS A 245 3.05 -23.95 6.55
CA HIS A 245 2.23 -24.51 5.48
C HIS A 245 0.88 -25.07 5.93
N ARG A 246 0.75 -25.47 7.21
CA ARG A 246 -0.51 -25.98 7.76
C ARG A 246 -1.38 -24.85 8.35
N LEU A 247 -0.78 -23.71 8.65
CA LEU A 247 -1.48 -22.56 9.25
C LEU A 247 -2.11 -21.63 8.21
N LEU A 248 -1.58 -21.63 6.99
CA LEU A 248 -1.98 -20.81 5.87
C LEU A 248 -2.67 -21.63 4.78
#